data_abf16e288c74a537a5e01cfe76fef145
#
_entry.id   abf16e288c74a537a5e01cfe76fef145
#
_cell.length_a   1.000
_cell.length_b   1.000
_cell.length_c   1.000
_cell.angle_alpha   90.00
_cell.angle_beta   90.00
_cell.angle_gamma   90.00
#
_symmetry.space_group_name_H-M   'P 1'
#
loop_
_entity.id
_entity.type
_entity.pdbx_description
1 polymer ?
#
loop_
_entity_poly.entity_id
_entity_poly.type
_entity_poly.pdbx_seq_one_letter_code
_entity_poly.pdbx_strand_id
1 'polypeptide(L)'
;MMFGHRNGNGDRGGQGVPVEATRGLFWAWVANDLEELITMGPWSRRHGSELASRLAGRLPGGAPRRVSGGLSERHVRVSISIMGCLMLALAERGRATGGRSRLYQVGLLGFGVHGFTHLLNSAVWRGYTPGVATAPTVVIPFSAWAVRELARNGVLRLDG
;
A
#
# COMPACT_ATOMS: atom_id res chain seq x y z
N MET A 1 23.10 59.98 4.53
CA MET A 1 22.29 59.07 3.67
C MET A 1 22.72 57.65 3.93
N MET A 2 21.90 56.92 4.70
CA MET A 2 22.23 55.58 5.18
C MET A 2 21.28 54.61 4.47
N PHE A 3 21.81 53.85 3.48
CA PHE A 3 21.04 52.87 2.76
C PHE A 3 20.97 51.59 3.60
N GLY A 4 19.80 51.30 4.19
CA GLY A 4 19.52 50.06 4.88
C GLY A 4 19.44 48.90 3.88
N HIS A 5 20.35 47.96 3.99
CA HIS A 5 20.31 46.69 3.31
C HIS A 5 19.17 45.85 3.95
N ARG A 6 18.04 45.78 3.29
CA ARG A 6 17.00 44.75 3.59
C ARG A 6 17.54 43.42 3.09
N ASN A 7 18.11 42.64 3.99
CA ASN A 7 18.27 41.21 3.78
C ASN A 7 16.87 40.60 3.69
N GLY A 8 16.42 40.36 2.48
CA GLY A 8 15.28 39.52 2.18
C GLY A 8 15.67 38.05 2.44
N ASN A 9 15.68 37.65 3.72
CA ASN A 9 15.73 36.27 4.10
C ASN A 9 14.38 35.68 3.74
N GLY A 10 14.26 35.15 2.52
CA GLY A 10 13.10 34.39 2.08
C GLY A 10 12.89 33.24 3.05
N ASP A 11 11.94 33.43 3.93
CA ASP A 11 11.38 32.40 4.78
C ASP A 11 10.85 31.25 3.86
N ARG A 12 11.74 30.32 3.52
CA ARG A 12 11.35 28.99 3.05
C ARG A 12 10.87 28.26 4.29
N GLY A 13 9.73 28.74 4.84
CA GLY A 13 9.01 28.05 5.88
C GLY A 13 8.82 26.61 5.43
N GLY A 14 9.54 25.70 6.03
CA GLY A 14 9.41 24.28 5.82
C GLY A 14 7.97 23.90 6.13
N GLN A 15 7.14 23.88 5.09
CA GLN A 15 5.82 23.29 5.19
C GLN A 15 6.08 21.85 5.56
N GLY A 16 5.70 21.46 6.80
CA GLY A 16 5.88 20.09 7.27
C GLY A 16 5.19 19.09 6.33
N VAL A 17 5.48 17.81 6.51
CA VAL A 17 4.85 16.75 5.70
C VAL A 17 3.33 16.93 5.74
N PRO A 18 2.66 17.03 4.57
CA PRO A 18 1.20 17.16 4.50
C PRO A 18 0.52 16.00 5.24
N VAL A 19 -0.55 16.29 5.97
CA VAL A 19 -1.29 15.26 6.71
C VAL A 19 -1.88 14.20 5.76
N GLU A 20 -2.16 14.58 4.53
CA GLU A 20 -2.63 13.71 3.47
C GLU A 20 -1.58 12.66 3.08
N ALA A 21 -0.30 13.00 3.14
CA ALA A 21 0.77 12.04 2.88
C ALA A 21 0.86 10.96 3.96
N THR A 22 0.39 11.24 5.18
CA THR A 22 0.39 10.27 6.28
C THR A 22 -0.94 9.54 6.42
N ARG A 23 -2.05 10.25 6.62
CA ARG A 23 -3.39 9.66 6.74
C ARG A 23 -3.90 9.04 5.45
N GLY A 24 -3.47 9.56 4.32
CA GLY A 24 -3.82 9.03 3.02
C GLY A 24 -3.40 7.57 2.82
N LEU A 25 -2.38 7.09 3.54
CA LEU A 25 -1.99 5.67 3.53
C LEU A 25 -3.17 4.75 3.87
N PHE A 26 -3.92 5.08 4.91
CA PHE A 26 -5.09 4.30 5.30
C PHE A 26 -6.19 4.35 4.22
N TRP A 27 -6.48 5.53 3.68
CA TRP A 27 -7.54 5.67 2.67
C TRP A 27 -7.17 5.06 1.32
N ALA A 28 -5.90 5.15 0.92
CA ALA A 28 -5.42 4.46 -0.28
C ALA A 28 -5.49 2.93 -0.11
N TRP A 29 -5.18 2.42 1.09
CA TRP A 29 -5.36 1.02 1.43
C TRP A 29 -6.84 0.63 1.38
N VAL A 30 -7.74 1.40 1.98
CA VAL A 30 -9.20 1.15 1.95
C VAL A 30 -9.71 1.05 0.51
N ALA A 31 -9.27 1.94 -0.38
CA ALA A 31 -9.69 1.92 -1.78
C ALA A 31 -9.23 0.63 -2.50
N ASN A 32 -7.97 0.20 -2.27
CA ASN A 32 -7.45 -1.05 -2.81
C ASN A 32 -8.20 -2.27 -2.26
N ASP A 33 -8.39 -2.29 -0.96
CA ASP A 33 -9.00 -3.42 -0.26
C ASP A 33 -10.48 -3.58 -0.59
N LEU A 34 -11.20 -2.48 -0.87
CA LEU A 34 -12.57 -2.53 -1.38
C LEU A 34 -12.65 -3.22 -2.75
N GLU A 35 -11.72 -2.95 -3.66
CA GLU A 35 -11.64 -3.68 -4.92
C GLU A 35 -11.41 -5.17 -4.67
N GLU A 36 -10.44 -5.52 -3.83
CA GLU A 36 -10.15 -6.91 -3.49
C GLU A 36 -11.34 -7.61 -2.85
N LEU A 37 -12.02 -6.94 -1.91
CA LEU A 37 -13.18 -7.50 -1.21
C LEU A 37 -14.32 -7.87 -2.17
N ILE A 38 -14.55 -7.02 -3.16
CA ILE A 38 -15.61 -7.23 -4.16
C ILE A 38 -15.20 -8.32 -5.17
N THR A 39 -13.94 -8.34 -5.56
CA THR A 39 -13.47 -9.13 -6.72
C THR A 39 -12.83 -10.46 -6.36
N MET A 40 -12.23 -10.59 -5.16
CA MET A 40 -11.50 -11.78 -4.73
C MET A 40 -12.39 -13.04 -4.69
N GLY A 41 -13.61 -12.92 -4.16
CA GLY A 41 -14.55 -14.05 -4.08
C GLY A 41 -14.91 -14.62 -5.45
N PRO A 42 -15.45 -13.81 -6.38
CA PRO A 42 -15.74 -14.26 -7.74
C PRO A 42 -14.50 -14.75 -8.49
N TRP A 43 -13.37 -14.08 -8.35
CA TRP A 43 -12.14 -14.45 -9.02
C TRP A 43 -11.61 -15.81 -8.53
N SER A 44 -11.54 -16.01 -7.21
CA SER A 44 -11.04 -17.26 -6.62
C SER A 44 -11.90 -18.47 -6.96
N ARG A 45 -13.23 -18.29 -7.07
CA ARG A 45 -14.13 -19.37 -7.53
C ARG A 45 -13.88 -19.77 -8.97
N ARG A 46 -13.55 -18.82 -9.85
CA ARG A 46 -13.27 -19.07 -11.27
C ARG A 46 -11.91 -19.71 -11.50
N HIS A 47 -10.91 -19.35 -10.71
CA HIS A 47 -9.50 -19.72 -10.93
C HIS A 47 -8.95 -20.69 -9.85
N GLY A 48 -9.75 -21.11 -8.88
CA GLY A 48 -9.30 -21.91 -7.75
C GLY A 48 -8.70 -23.25 -8.16
N SER A 49 -9.28 -23.95 -9.15
CA SER A 49 -8.74 -25.22 -9.67
C SER A 49 -7.40 -25.03 -10.38
N GLU A 50 -7.27 -23.95 -11.18
CA GLU A 50 -6.02 -23.63 -11.86
C GLU A 50 -4.93 -23.22 -10.87
N LEU A 51 -5.27 -22.41 -9.86
CA LEU A 51 -4.36 -22.06 -8.77
C LEU A 51 -3.89 -23.31 -8.02
N ALA A 52 -4.81 -24.19 -7.67
CA ALA A 52 -4.48 -25.45 -7.00
C ALA A 52 -3.52 -26.31 -7.83
N SER A 53 -3.73 -26.43 -9.14
CA SER A 53 -2.85 -27.21 -10.03
C SER A 53 -1.45 -26.58 -10.15
N ARG A 54 -1.35 -25.26 -10.27
CA ARG A 54 -0.07 -24.52 -10.32
C ARG A 54 0.72 -24.66 -9.01
N LEU A 55 0.03 -24.67 -7.85
CA LEU A 55 0.67 -24.85 -6.55
C LEU A 55 1.05 -26.31 -6.29
N ALA A 56 0.25 -27.29 -6.73
CA ALA A 56 0.55 -28.70 -6.58
C ALA A 56 1.87 -29.10 -7.24
N GLY A 57 2.21 -28.49 -8.37
CA GLY A 57 3.49 -28.71 -9.06
C GLY A 57 4.71 -28.07 -8.37
N ARG A 58 4.51 -27.22 -7.35
CA ARG A 58 5.60 -26.49 -6.66
C ARG A 58 5.77 -26.87 -5.19
N LEU A 59 4.80 -27.56 -4.59
CA LEU A 59 4.83 -27.92 -3.17
C LEU A 59 5.05 -29.43 -2.99
N PRO A 60 6.04 -29.84 -2.17
CA PRO A 60 6.18 -31.23 -1.75
C PRO A 60 4.89 -31.68 -1.03
N GLY A 61 4.24 -32.73 -1.54
CA GLY A 61 2.97 -33.24 -0.97
C GLY A 61 1.68 -32.68 -1.59
N GLY A 62 1.80 -31.82 -2.65
CA GLY A 62 0.64 -31.28 -3.38
C GLY A 62 -0.01 -30.08 -2.72
N ALA A 63 -0.95 -29.42 -3.44
CA ALA A 63 -1.68 -28.28 -2.89
C ALA A 63 -2.71 -28.73 -1.84
N PRO A 64 -2.85 -28.01 -0.71
CA PRO A 64 -3.87 -28.31 0.29
C PRO A 64 -5.28 -28.26 -0.35
N ARG A 65 -6.13 -29.22 -0.02
CA ARG A 65 -7.54 -29.30 -0.50
C ARG A 65 -8.32 -27.99 -0.29
N ARG A 66 -7.92 -27.18 0.69
CA ARG A 66 -8.53 -25.88 1.01
C ARG A 66 -8.29 -24.82 -0.06
N VAL A 67 -7.25 -24.94 -0.90
CA VAL A 67 -6.96 -23.98 -1.97
C VAL A 67 -7.96 -24.11 -3.12
N SER A 68 -8.42 -25.31 -3.40
CA SER A 68 -9.41 -25.58 -4.46
C SER A 68 -10.83 -25.09 -4.11
N GLY A 69 -11.17 -24.96 -2.82
CA GLY A 69 -12.46 -24.49 -2.33
C GLY A 69 -12.60 -22.97 -2.21
N GLY A 70 -11.54 -22.22 -2.51
CA GLY A 70 -11.49 -20.77 -2.28
C GLY A 70 -11.26 -20.37 -0.81
N LEU A 71 -11.01 -19.10 -0.59
CA LEU A 71 -10.86 -18.56 0.77
C LEU A 71 -12.24 -18.41 1.43
N SER A 72 -12.37 -18.87 2.68
CA SER A 72 -13.60 -18.66 3.45
C SER A 72 -13.82 -17.17 3.68
N GLU A 73 -15.03 -16.68 3.44
CA GLU A 73 -15.38 -15.25 3.64
C GLU A 73 -15.04 -14.73 5.04
N ARG A 74 -15.16 -15.60 6.06
CA ARG A 74 -14.79 -15.23 7.44
C ARG A 74 -13.29 -14.95 7.56
N HIS A 75 -12.43 -15.79 6.96
CA HIS A 75 -10.98 -15.56 6.98
C HIS A 75 -10.61 -14.29 6.24
N VAL A 76 -11.22 -14.05 5.08
CA VAL A 76 -11.01 -12.81 4.32
C VAL A 76 -11.37 -11.59 5.16
N ARG A 77 -12.58 -11.55 5.74
CA ARG A 77 -13.02 -10.43 6.58
C ARG A 77 -12.11 -10.20 7.79
N VAL A 78 -11.72 -11.27 8.50
CA VAL A 78 -10.83 -11.15 9.67
C VAL A 78 -9.45 -10.63 9.26
N SER A 79 -8.87 -11.14 8.18
CA SER A 79 -7.56 -10.69 7.69
C SER A 79 -7.60 -9.22 7.27
N ILE A 80 -8.63 -8.80 6.56
CA ILE A 80 -8.86 -7.42 6.16
C ILE A 80 -9.00 -6.52 7.39
N SER A 81 -9.79 -6.93 8.40
CA SER A 81 -9.96 -6.14 9.62
C SER A 81 -8.66 -5.96 10.39
N ILE A 82 -7.86 -7.02 10.53
CA ILE A 82 -6.54 -6.96 11.18
C ILE A 82 -5.60 -6.03 10.39
N MET A 83 -5.54 -6.19 9.08
CA MET A 83 -4.72 -5.32 8.22
C MET A 83 -5.19 -3.88 8.28
N GLY A 84 -6.50 -3.63 8.29
CA GLY A 84 -7.07 -2.29 8.42
C GLY A 84 -6.66 -1.60 9.72
N CYS A 85 -6.72 -2.31 10.85
CA CYS A 85 -6.23 -1.79 12.13
C CYS A 85 -4.72 -1.46 12.07
N LEU A 86 -3.92 -2.31 11.43
CA LEU A 86 -2.49 -2.06 11.24
C LEU A 86 -2.25 -0.83 10.37
N MET A 87 -2.91 -0.72 9.22
CA MET A 87 -2.75 0.41 8.30
C MET A 87 -3.20 1.73 8.93
N LEU A 88 -4.28 1.71 9.71
CA LEU A 88 -4.73 2.86 10.49
C LEU A 88 -3.68 3.26 11.55
N ALA A 89 -3.15 2.30 12.29
CA ALA A 89 -2.12 2.55 13.30
C ALA A 89 -0.84 3.14 12.67
N LEU A 90 -0.41 2.63 11.50
CA LEU A 90 0.72 3.16 10.75
C LEU A 90 0.47 4.60 10.28
N ALA A 91 -0.71 4.87 9.72
CA ALA A 91 -1.11 6.19 9.25
C ALA A 91 -1.13 7.22 10.40
N GLU A 92 -1.76 6.88 11.53
CA GLU A 92 -1.80 7.76 12.72
C GLU A 92 -0.42 7.95 13.35
N ARG A 93 0.42 6.91 13.36
CA ARG A 93 1.83 7.03 13.78
C ARG A 93 2.61 7.97 12.85
N GLY A 94 2.41 7.86 11.55
CA GLY A 94 2.97 8.78 10.56
C GLY A 94 2.55 10.22 10.84
N ARG A 95 1.26 10.45 11.05
CA ARG A 95 0.71 11.77 11.39
C ARG A 95 1.32 12.33 12.69
N ALA A 96 1.32 11.54 13.75
CA ALA A 96 1.80 11.97 15.08
C ALA A 96 3.30 12.33 15.08
N THR A 97 4.07 11.78 14.13
CA THR A 97 5.52 12.03 14.03
C THR A 97 5.91 12.95 12.87
N GLY A 98 4.94 13.54 12.16
CA GLY A 98 5.22 14.32 10.95
C GLY A 98 5.96 13.52 9.88
N GLY A 99 5.61 12.24 9.72
CA GLY A 99 6.21 11.33 8.75
C GLY A 99 7.53 10.69 9.18
N ARG A 100 8.10 11.04 10.36
CA ARG A 100 9.43 10.56 10.80
C ARG A 100 9.45 9.13 11.34
N SER A 101 8.30 8.52 11.57
CA SER A 101 8.22 7.13 12.07
C SER A 101 8.75 6.14 11.04
N ARG A 102 9.76 5.34 11.40
CA ARG A 102 10.28 4.25 10.55
C ARG A 102 9.19 3.22 10.22
N LEU A 103 8.32 2.90 11.19
CA LEU A 103 7.21 1.96 10.96
C LEU A 103 6.25 2.49 9.88
N TYR A 104 5.89 3.77 9.93
CA TYR A 104 5.08 4.40 8.90
C TYR A 104 5.79 4.34 7.53
N GLN A 105 7.06 4.71 7.46
CA GLN A 105 7.83 4.74 6.21
C GLN A 105 7.97 3.34 5.60
N VAL A 106 8.27 2.32 6.42
CA VAL A 106 8.32 0.92 5.97
C VAL A 106 6.93 0.45 5.50
N GLY A 107 5.88 0.78 6.23
CA GLY A 107 4.50 0.47 5.82
C GLY A 107 4.11 1.12 4.50
N LEU A 108 4.46 2.40 4.30
CA LEU A 108 4.23 3.13 3.05
C LEU A 108 4.99 2.51 1.87
N LEU A 109 6.27 2.18 2.06
CA LEU A 109 7.08 1.53 1.02
C LEU A 109 6.56 0.12 0.72
N GLY A 110 6.22 -0.65 1.76
CA GLY A 110 5.61 -1.97 1.60
C GLY A 110 4.30 -1.92 0.84
N PHE A 111 3.46 -0.93 1.12
CA PHE A 111 2.20 -0.72 0.39
C PHE A 111 2.44 -0.35 -1.08
N GLY A 112 3.44 0.50 -1.37
CA GLY A 112 3.84 0.80 -2.74
C GLY A 112 4.32 -0.45 -3.51
N VAL A 113 5.18 -1.27 -2.88
CA VAL A 113 5.64 -2.55 -3.45
C VAL A 113 4.48 -3.51 -3.67
N HIS A 114 3.53 -3.56 -2.74
CA HIS A 114 2.30 -4.36 -2.88
C HIS A 114 1.52 -4.00 -4.16
N GLY A 115 1.42 -2.71 -4.51
CA GLY A 115 0.83 -2.29 -5.79
C GLY A 115 1.51 -2.93 -7.01
N PHE A 116 2.84 -3.03 -7.02
CA PHE A 116 3.55 -3.73 -8.10
C PHE A 116 3.29 -5.23 -8.11
N THR A 117 3.05 -5.87 -6.97
CA THR A 117 2.67 -7.30 -6.94
C THR A 117 1.33 -7.57 -7.61
N HIS A 118 0.34 -6.65 -7.52
CA HIS A 118 -0.91 -6.77 -8.26
C HIS A 118 -0.69 -6.72 -9.77
N LEU A 119 0.16 -5.79 -10.24
CA LEU A 119 0.49 -5.71 -11.68
C LEU A 119 1.19 -6.98 -12.15
N LEU A 120 2.15 -7.47 -11.37
CA LEU A 120 2.86 -8.71 -11.69
C LEU A 120 1.90 -9.92 -11.74
N ASN A 121 1.01 -10.03 -10.76
CA ASN A 121 0.00 -11.08 -10.74
C ASN A 121 -0.88 -11.03 -12.00
N SER A 122 -1.38 -9.84 -12.36
CA SER A 122 -2.18 -9.66 -13.56
C SER A 122 -1.42 -10.05 -14.84
N ALA A 123 -0.13 -9.72 -14.93
CA ALA A 123 0.72 -10.11 -16.05
C ALA A 123 0.91 -11.63 -16.11
N VAL A 124 1.15 -12.30 -14.98
CA VAL A 124 1.32 -13.77 -14.89
C VAL A 124 0.03 -14.50 -15.27
N TRP A 125 -1.12 -13.99 -14.83
CA TRP A 125 -2.43 -14.56 -15.16
C TRP A 125 -2.94 -14.14 -16.55
N ARG A 126 -2.27 -13.18 -17.20
CA ARG A 126 -2.66 -12.60 -18.48
C ARG A 126 -4.11 -12.11 -18.49
N GLY A 127 -4.54 -11.52 -17.38
CA GLY A 127 -5.90 -11.06 -17.21
C GLY A 127 -6.13 -10.34 -15.90
N TYR A 128 -7.38 -10.00 -15.62
CA TYR A 128 -7.76 -9.32 -14.40
C TYR A 128 -7.45 -10.18 -13.16
N THR A 129 -6.79 -9.56 -12.18
CA THR A 129 -6.63 -10.10 -10.82
C THR A 129 -7.08 -9.06 -9.80
N PRO A 130 -7.61 -9.46 -8.62
CA PRO A 130 -8.04 -8.52 -7.58
C PRO A 130 -6.93 -7.52 -7.22
N GLY A 131 -7.31 -6.25 -7.07
CA GLY A 131 -6.39 -5.16 -6.77
C GLY A 131 -5.68 -4.53 -7.97
N VAL A 132 -5.79 -5.12 -9.18
CA VAL A 132 -5.05 -4.62 -10.35
C VAL A 132 -5.54 -3.28 -10.87
N ALA A 133 -6.81 -2.91 -10.68
CA ALA A 133 -7.31 -1.62 -11.14
C ALA A 133 -6.87 -0.48 -10.20
N THR A 134 -6.89 -0.70 -8.90
CA THR A 134 -6.46 0.29 -7.91
C THR A 134 -4.94 0.39 -7.78
N ALA A 135 -4.19 -0.66 -8.13
CA ALA A 135 -2.73 -0.63 -8.08
C ALA A 135 -2.12 0.55 -8.86
N PRO A 136 -2.37 0.72 -10.19
CA PRO A 136 -1.80 1.82 -10.97
C PRO A 136 -2.53 3.15 -10.76
N THR A 137 -3.77 3.16 -10.26
CA THR A 137 -4.59 4.37 -10.15
C THR A 137 -4.57 4.99 -8.75
N VAL A 138 -4.31 4.20 -7.71
CA VAL A 138 -4.32 4.65 -6.32
C VAL A 138 -3.03 4.28 -5.59
N VAL A 139 -2.69 2.98 -5.49
CA VAL A 139 -1.62 2.49 -4.61
C VAL A 139 -0.26 3.05 -4.99
N ILE A 140 0.15 2.85 -6.25
CA ILE A 140 1.46 3.30 -6.74
C ILE A 140 1.56 4.82 -6.79
N PRO A 141 0.59 5.57 -7.37
CA PRO A 141 0.65 7.03 -7.40
C PRO A 141 0.66 7.66 -6.02
N PHE A 142 -0.19 7.18 -5.11
CA PHE A 142 -0.21 7.67 -3.73
C PHE A 142 1.12 7.41 -3.04
N SER A 143 1.65 6.18 -3.10
CA SER A 143 2.90 5.82 -2.43
C SER A 143 4.08 6.64 -2.98
N ALA A 144 4.17 6.80 -4.30
CA ALA A 144 5.21 7.61 -4.94
C ALA A 144 5.12 9.09 -4.51
N TRP A 145 3.91 9.66 -4.48
CA TRP A 145 3.69 11.02 -4.02
C TRP A 145 4.06 11.19 -2.55
N ALA A 146 3.59 10.31 -1.67
CA ALA A 146 3.86 10.39 -0.23
C ALA A 146 5.36 10.26 0.07
N VAL A 147 6.07 9.33 -0.58
CA VAL A 147 7.53 9.19 -0.47
C VAL A 147 8.23 10.47 -0.93
N ARG A 148 7.79 11.07 -2.03
CA ARG A 148 8.34 12.34 -2.52
C ARG A 148 8.14 13.49 -1.52
N GLU A 149 6.97 13.56 -0.87
CA GLU A 149 6.71 14.57 0.17
C GLU A 149 7.61 14.36 1.40
N LEU A 150 7.83 13.10 1.84
CA LEU A 150 8.77 12.79 2.91
C LEU A 150 10.21 13.21 2.55
N ALA A 151 10.63 12.93 1.32
CA ALA A 151 11.96 13.30 0.83
C ALA A 151 12.14 14.82 0.76
N ARG A 152 11.16 15.54 0.21
CA ARG A 152 11.18 17.01 0.12
C ARG A 152 11.27 17.70 1.48
N ASN A 153 10.65 17.11 2.50
CA ASN A 153 10.68 17.62 3.87
C ASN A 153 11.89 17.09 4.69
N GLY A 154 12.81 16.31 4.06
CA GLY A 154 14.01 15.80 4.72
C GLY A 154 13.73 14.84 5.88
N VAL A 155 12.56 14.18 5.87
CA VAL A 155 12.17 13.25 6.94
C VAL A 155 12.26 11.78 6.52
N LEU A 156 12.50 11.52 5.23
CA LEU A 156 12.69 10.17 4.72
C LEU A 156 14.01 9.59 5.27
N ARG A 157 13.91 8.47 5.96
CA ARG A 157 15.04 7.74 6.55
C ARG A 157 15.14 6.37 5.87
N LEU A 158 15.91 6.33 4.79
CA LEU A 158 16.26 5.08 4.11
C LEU A 158 17.59 4.52 4.60
N ASP A 159 18.34 5.33 5.38
CA ASP A 159 19.64 4.95 5.94
C ASP A 159 19.41 4.06 7.16
N GLY A 160 19.88 2.82 7.05
CA GLY A 160 19.82 1.78 8.06
C GLY A 160 20.90 1.92 9.12
#